data_98b8bccdf4121e31b1a61aaeebb5e70d
#
_entry.id   98b8bccdf4121e31b1a61aaeebb5e70d
#
_cell.length_a   1.000
_cell.length_b   1.000
_cell.length_c   1.000
_cell.angle_alpha   90.00
_cell.angle_beta   90.00
_cell.angle_gamma   90.00
#
_symmetry.space_group_name_H-M   'P 1'
#
loop_
_entity.id
_entity.type
_entity.pdbx_description
1 polymer ?
#
loop_
_entity_poly.entity_id
_entity_poly.type
_entity_poly.pdbx_seq_one_letter_code
_entity_poly.pdbx_strand_id
1 'polypeptide(L)'
;ISSAASDVYKRQLAPMNENEYISRLKARDIRPTALRLLILRTMAGFDRAFSLADLEEELDTVDKSTLFRTLTLFLAHHLVHGIDDGTGSLKYALCSSDCDCEIDDLHTHFYCTHCRRTFCLRGVAVPQVGLPDGFSAETINFVIKGICADCSGRN
;
A
#
# COMPACT_ATOMS: atom_id res chain seq x y z
N ILE A 1 -0.78 3.96 25.34
CA ILE A 1 -1.87 3.47 24.48
C ILE A 1 -1.24 3.11 23.16
N SER A 2 -1.13 1.82 22.88
CA SER A 2 -0.66 1.37 21.59
C SER A 2 -1.63 1.86 20.51
N SER A 3 -1.09 2.36 19.44
CA SER A 3 -1.79 2.89 18.31
C SER A 3 -2.56 1.78 17.60
N ALA A 4 -3.88 1.74 17.77
CA ALA A 4 -4.72 0.74 17.14
C ALA A 4 -4.59 0.73 15.61
N ALA A 5 -4.44 1.90 14.98
CA ALA A 5 -4.24 2.00 13.53
C ALA A 5 -2.86 1.49 13.11
N SER A 6 -1.79 1.86 13.84
CA SER A 6 -0.44 1.37 13.60
C SER A 6 -0.33 -0.13 13.87
N ASP A 7 -1.02 -0.64 14.91
CA ASP A 7 -1.03 -2.07 15.24
C ASP A 7 -1.77 -2.89 14.19
N VAL A 8 -2.87 -2.38 13.64
CA VAL A 8 -3.59 -3.02 12.51
C VAL A 8 -2.69 -3.09 11.28
N TYR A 9 -1.98 -2.00 10.96
CA TYR A 9 -1.08 -1.95 9.81
C TYR A 9 0.16 -2.86 10.02
N LYS A 10 0.76 -2.83 11.20
CA LYS A 10 1.91 -3.68 11.56
C LYS A 10 1.59 -5.16 11.56
N ARG A 11 0.40 -5.57 11.99
CA ARG A 11 -0.05 -6.98 11.93
C ARG A 11 -0.18 -7.49 10.50
N GLN A 12 -0.42 -6.61 9.54
CA GLN A 12 -0.52 -6.95 8.12
C GLN A 12 0.85 -7.19 7.48
N LEU A 13 1.90 -6.63 8.07
CA LEU A 13 3.29 -6.70 7.62
C LEU A 13 4.17 -7.30 8.72
N ALA A 14 3.88 -8.55 9.12
CA ALA A 14 4.78 -9.29 9.99
C ALA A 14 6.20 -9.29 9.38
N PRO A 15 7.27 -9.17 10.20
CA PRO A 15 8.63 -9.15 9.69
C PRO A 15 8.90 -10.43 8.89
N MET A 16 9.15 -10.27 7.60
CA MET A 16 9.42 -11.35 6.67
C MET A 16 10.93 -11.66 6.66
N ASN A 17 11.27 -12.95 6.57
CA ASN A 17 12.64 -13.36 6.31
C ASN A 17 12.98 -13.25 4.80
N GLU A 18 14.24 -13.42 4.45
CA GLU A 18 14.73 -13.27 3.08
C GLU A 18 14.02 -14.22 2.08
N ASN A 19 13.81 -15.46 2.50
CA ASN A 19 13.15 -16.47 1.65
C ASN A 19 11.68 -16.10 1.39
N GLU A 20 11.02 -15.47 2.34
CA GLU A 20 9.65 -14.98 2.18
C GLU A 20 9.58 -13.83 1.16
N TYR A 21 10.53 -12.90 1.18
CA TYR A 21 10.62 -11.85 0.14
C TYR A 21 10.85 -12.44 -1.25
N ILE A 22 11.77 -13.42 -1.37
CA ILE A 22 12.05 -14.12 -2.64
C ILE A 22 10.79 -14.85 -3.12
N SER A 23 10.14 -15.59 -2.24
CA SER A 23 8.91 -16.34 -2.56
C SER A 23 7.79 -15.41 -3.00
N ARG A 24 7.67 -14.25 -2.37
CA ARG A 24 6.65 -13.26 -2.70
C ARG A 24 6.86 -12.65 -4.10
N LEU A 25 8.10 -12.35 -4.48
CA LEU A 25 8.40 -11.92 -5.85
C LEU A 25 8.08 -13.01 -6.87
N LYS A 26 8.50 -14.25 -6.61
CA LYS A 26 8.27 -15.39 -7.51
C LYS A 26 6.78 -15.70 -7.67
N ALA A 27 6.00 -15.62 -6.59
CA ALA A 27 4.54 -15.83 -6.63
C ALA A 27 3.80 -14.81 -7.50
N ARG A 28 4.44 -13.68 -7.80
CA ARG A 28 3.93 -12.62 -8.69
C ARG A 28 4.66 -12.56 -10.02
N ASP A 29 5.32 -13.64 -10.44
CA ASP A 29 6.09 -13.74 -11.69
C ASP A 29 7.17 -12.67 -11.83
N ILE A 30 7.72 -12.21 -10.70
CA ILE A 30 8.81 -11.24 -10.67
C ILE A 30 10.12 -11.94 -10.35
N ARG A 31 11.08 -11.84 -11.26
CA ARG A 31 12.43 -12.39 -11.02
C ARG A 31 13.10 -11.66 -9.85
N PRO A 32 13.51 -12.38 -8.79
CA PRO A 32 14.25 -11.80 -7.68
C PRO A 32 15.63 -11.30 -8.14
N THR A 33 15.93 -10.05 -7.81
CA THR A 33 17.27 -9.47 -7.93
C THR A 33 17.61 -8.75 -6.63
N ALA A 34 18.87 -8.53 -6.34
CA ALA A 34 19.31 -7.83 -5.13
C ALA A 34 18.61 -6.48 -4.97
N LEU A 35 18.48 -5.72 -6.06
CA LEU A 35 17.83 -4.41 -6.05
C LEU A 35 16.32 -4.51 -5.78
N ARG A 36 15.61 -5.45 -6.42
CA ARG A 36 14.17 -5.66 -6.18
C ARG A 36 13.88 -6.12 -4.76
N LEU A 37 14.76 -6.97 -4.20
CA LEU A 37 14.66 -7.39 -2.81
C LEU A 37 14.90 -6.22 -1.85
N LEU A 38 15.89 -5.38 -2.11
CA LEU A 38 16.16 -4.18 -1.33
C LEU A 38 14.94 -3.24 -1.33
N ILE A 39 14.40 -2.94 -2.50
CA ILE A 39 13.23 -2.06 -2.63
C ILE A 39 12.00 -2.68 -1.92
N LEU A 40 11.76 -3.98 -2.10
CA LEU A 40 10.63 -4.65 -1.44
C LEU A 40 10.75 -4.65 0.10
N ARG A 41 11.95 -4.85 0.63
CA ARG A 41 12.22 -4.74 2.07
C ARG A 41 11.96 -3.34 2.60
N THR A 42 12.42 -2.33 1.88
CA THR A 42 12.18 -0.93 2.26
C THR A 42 10.68 -0.62 2.28
N MET A 43 9.94 -1.05 1.25
CA MET A 43 8.48 -0.92 1.21
C MET A 43 7.79 -1.61 2.39
N ALA A 44 8.24 -2.82 2.75
CA ALA A 44 7.68 -3.57 3.89
C ALA A 44 7.97 -2.93 5.25
N GLY A 45 8.97 -2.06 5.33
CA GLY A 45 9.35 -1.33 6.55
C GLY A 45 8.45 -0.14 6.86
N PHE A 46 7.68 0.36 5.90
CA PHE A 46 6.74 1.45 6.18
C PHE A 46 5.55 0.98 7.01
N ASP A 47 5.17 1.75 7.99
CA ASP A 47 3.97 1.54 8.83
C ASP A 47 2.72 2.24 8.27
N ARG A 48 2.81 2.75 7.05
CA ARG A 48 1.78 3.47 6.32
C ARG A 48 1.92 3.24 4.81
N ALA A 49 0.95 3.68 4.04
CA ALA A 49 1.15 3.82 2.61
C ALA A 49 2.28 4.83 2.33
N PHE A 50 3.08 4.56 1.33
CA PHE A 50 4.27 5.33 0.98
C PHE A 50 4.16 5.92 -0.43
N SER A 51 4.87 7.01 -0.67
CA SER A 51 5.02 7.62 -1.98
C SER A 51 6.34 7.25 -2.64
N LEU A 52 6.52 7.59 -3.91
CA LEU A 52 7.83 7.48 -4.57
C LEU A 52 8.88 8.34 -3.86
N ALA A 53 8.50 9.52 -3.36
CA ALA A 53 9.40 10.40 -2.61
C ALA A 53 9.87 9.76 -1.30
N ASP A 54 8.98 9.05 -0.58
CA ASP A 54 9.37 8.31 0.62
C ASP A 54 10.42 7.22 0.30
N LEU A 55 10.27 6.54 -0.83
CA LEU A 55 11.26 5.55 -1.29
C LEU A 55 12.60 6.19 -1.68
N GLU A 56 12.56 7.35 -2.35
CA GLU A 56 13.77 8.10 -2.69
C GLU A 56 14.55 8.53 -1.45
N GLU A 57 13.84 8.95 -0.39
CA GLU A 57 14.45 9.34 0.88
C GLU A 57 15.12 8.14 1.59
N GLU A 58 14.49 6.99 1.60
CA GLU A 58 15.03 5.77 2.23
C GLU A 58 16.13 5.09 1.40
N LEU A 59 16.12 5.26 0.08
CA LEU A 59 17.02 4.62 -0.88
C LEU A 59 17.78 5.66 -1.72
N ASP A 60 18.47 6.57 -1.04
CA ASP A 60 19.20 7.69 -1.63
C ASP A 60 20.30 7.30 -2.64
N THR A 61 20.78 6.05 -2.55
CA THR A 61 21.78 5.48 -3.48
C THR A 61 21.18 4.90 -4.75
N VAL A 62 19.86 4.79 -4.83
CA VAL A 62 19.14 4.24 -5.99
C VAL A 62 18.51 5.39 -6.77
N ASP A 63 18.82 5.47 -8.06
CA ASP A 63 18.26 6.56 -8.89
C ASP A 63 16.74 6.46 -9.01
N LYS A 64 16.09 7.63 -9.09
CA LYS A 64 14.63 7.78 -9.16
C LYS A 64 14.00 6.99 -10.30
N SER A 65 14.62 6.96 -11.46
CA SER A 65 14.08 6.23 -12.62
C SER A 65 14.07 4.72 -12.38
N THR A 66 15.06 4.20 -11.67
CA THR A 66 15.11 2.78 -11.28
C THR A 66 14.05 2.45 -10.23
N LEU A 67 13.85 3.30 -9.24
CA LEU A 67 12.76 3.16 -8.26
C LEU A 67 11.39 3.17 -8.96
N PHE A 68 11.17 4.15 -9.83
CA PHE A 68 9.91 4.28 -10.57
C PHE A 68 9.63 3.05 -11.46
N ARG A 69 10.62 2.58 -12.22
CA ARG A 69 10.46 1.37 -13.07
C ARG A 69 10.17 0.11 -12.24
N THR A 70 10.85 -0.04 -11.09
CA THR A 70 10.60 -1.18 -10.21
C THR A 70 9.21 -1.11 -9.58
N LEU A 71 8.80 0.07 -9.14
CA LEU A 71 7.46 0.31 -8.61
C LEU A 71 6.37 0.04 -9.65
N THR A 72 6.58 0.48 -10.89
CA THR A 72 5.68 0.19 -12.03
C THR A 72 5.57 -1.32 -12.29
N LEU A 73 6.69 -2.04 -12.24
CA LEU A 73 6.69 -3.50 -12.35
C LEU A 73 5.89 -4.15 -11.20
N PHE A 74 6.09 -3.69 -9.97
CA PHE A 74 5.38 -4.22 -8.80
C PHE A 74 3.87 -3.95 -8.86
N LEU A 75 3.47 -2.80 -9.39
CA LEU A 75 2.05 -2.49 -9.67
C LEU A 75 1.46 -3.45 -10.72
N ALA A 76 2.15 -3.61 -11.86
CA ALA A 76 1.68 -4.46 -12.95
C ALA A 76 1.52 -5.93 -12.55
N HIS A 77 2.29 -6.39 -11.57
CA HIS A 77 2.24 -7.76 -11.05
C HIS A 77 1.48 -7.87 -9.72
N HIS A 78 0.69 -6.87 -9.33
CA HIS A 78 -0.13 -6.88 -8.12
C HIS A 78 0.64 -7.17 -6.82
N LEU A 79 1.93 -6.81 -6.77
CA LEU A 79 2.73 -6.86 -5.55
C LEU A 79 2.45 -5.65 -4.65
N VAL A 80 2.16 -4.52 -5.26
CA VAL A 80 1.68 -3.29 -4.62
C VAL A 80 0.42 -2.79 -5.32
N HIS A 81 -0.39 -2.02 -4.63
CA HIS A 81 -1.50 -1.28 -5.23
C HIS A 81 -1.34 0.22 -4.99
N GLY A 82 -1.90 1.02 -5.90
CA GLY A 82 -1.91 2.47 -5.81
C GLY A 82 -3.12 2.98 -5.04
N ILE A 83 -2.93 4.07 -4.31
CA ILE A 83 -3.96 4.75 -3.52
C ILE A 83 -3.95 6.23 -3.89
N ASP A 84 -5.04 6.71 -4.48
CA ASP A 84 -5.27 8.14 -4.63
C ASP A 84 -6.03 8.65 -3.39
N ASP A 85 -5.31 9.29 -2.49
CA ASP A 85 -5.88 9.86 -1.27
C ASP A 85 -6.36 11.31 -1.44
N GLY A 86 -6.33 11.81 -2.66
CA GLY A 86 -6.74 13.17 -3.01
C GLY A 86 -5.72 14.25 -2.64
N THR A 87 -4.49 13.89 -2.27
CA THR A 87 -3.41 14.85 -1.97
C THR A 87 -2.63 15.28 -3.20
N GLY A 88 -2.91 14.68 -4.37
CA GLY A 88 -2.15 14.91 -5.61
C GLY A 88 -0.87 14.09 -5.73
N SER A 89 -0.51 13.34 -4.70
CA SER A 89 0.60 12.39 -4.71
C SER A 89 0.07 10.97 -4.56
N LEU A 90 0.30 10.12 -5.55
CA LEU A 90 -0.10 8.72 -5.49
C LEU A 90 0.67 8.01 -4.37
N LYS A 91 -0.05 7.31 -3.51
CA LYS A 91 0.51 6.45 -2.46
C LYS A 91 0.44 5.01 -2.90
N TYR A 92 1.26 4.18 -2.28
CA TYR A 92 1.38 2.75 -2.57
C TYR A 92 1.35 1.96 -1.28
N ALA A 93 0.82 0.74 -1.35
CA ALA A 93 0.87 -0.21 -0.26
C ALA A 93 1.12 -1.62 -0.79
N LEU A 94 1.78 -2.46 0.00
CA LEU A 94 1.98 -3.86 -0.35
C LEU A 94 0.63 -4.60 -0.34
N CYS A 95 0.37 -5.37 -1.39
CA CYS A 95 -0.77 -6.27 -1.42
C CYS A 95 -0.57 -7.44 -0.45
N SER A 96 -1.65 -8.02 0.06
CA SER A 96 -1.57 -9.30 0.76
C SER A 96 -1.18 -10.42 -0.20
N SER A 97 -0.73 -11.56 0.32
CA SER A 97 -0.33 -12.71 -0.50
C SER A 97 -1.46 -13.27 -1.37
N ASP A 98 -2.68 -13.12 -0.92
CA ASP A 98 -3.94 -13.59 -1.50
C ASP A 98 -4.73 -12.50 -2.25
N CYS A 99 -4.20 -11.27 -2.34
CA CYS A 99 -4.83 -10.17 -3.05
C CYS A 99 -4.52 -10.25 -4.56
N ASP A 100 -5.54 -10.34 -5.38
CA ASP A 100 -5.42 -10.24 -6.84
C ASP A 100 -5.68 -8.82 -7.36
N CYS A 101 -5.96 -7.89 -6.45
CA CYS A 101 -6.32 -6.50 -6.75
C CYS A 101 -7.56 -6.37 -7.66
N GLU A 102 -8.41 -7.37 -7.64
CA GLU A 102 -9.72 -7.35 -8.27
C GLU A 102 -10.69 -6.44 -7.50
N ILE A 103 -11.82 -6.10 -8.14
CA ILE A 103 -12.83 -5.23 -7.51
C ILE A 103 -13.34 -5.83 -6.18
N ASP A 104 -13.41 -7.17 -6.10
CA ASP A 104 -13.88 -7.87 -4.90
C ASP A 104 -12.86 -7.89 -3.75
N ASP A 105 -11.58 -7.62 -4.03
CA ASP A 105 -10.49 -7.52 -3.03
C ASP A 105 -10.32 -6.09 -2.46
N LEU A 106 -11.20 -5.18 -2.84
CA LEU A 106 -11.11 -3.79 -2.43
C LEU A 106 -11.33 -3.64 -0.92
N HIS A 107 -10.50 -2.86 -0.31
CA HIS A 107 -10.60 -2.47 1.08
C HIS A 107 -10.57 -0.95 1.24
N THR A 108 -11.07 -0.49 2.38
CA THR A 108 -11.12 0.93 2.68
C THR A 108 -9.71 1.48 2.95
N HIS A 109 -9.44 2.65 2.43
CA HIS A 109 -8.26 3.44 2.79
C HIS A 109 -8.67 4.59 3.72
N PHE A 110 -7.75 5.05 4.55
CA PHE A 110 -7.98 6.15 5.45
C PHE A 110 -6.85 7.16 5.37
N TYR A 111 -7.18 8.42 5.12
CA TYR A 111 -6.24 9.53 5.13
C TYR A 111 -6.44 10.37 6.39
N CYS A 112 -5.40 10.49 7.21
CA CYS A 112 -5.43 11.36 8.38
C CYS A 112 -5.10 12.80 7.99
N THR A 113 -6.04 13.72 8.20
CA THR A 113 -5.87 15.14 7.89
C THR A 113 -4.90 15.83 8.85
N HIS A 114 -4.62 15.25 10.02
CA HIS A 114 -3.72 15.80 11.02
C HIS A 114 -2.25 15.41 10.75
N CYS A 115 -1.92 14.11 10.74
CA CYS A 115 -0.55 13.63 10.50
C CYS A 115 -0.25 13.36 9.03
N ARG A 116 -1.24 13.47 8.13
CA ARG A 116 -1.12 13.28 6.67
C ARG A 116 -0.68 11.88 6.24
N ARG A 117 -0.78 10.89 7.12
CA ARG A 117 -0.51 9.49 6.79
C ARG A 117 -1.74 8.83 6.18
N THR A 118 -1.50 7.92 5.24
CA THR A 118 -2.54 7.12 4.60
C THR A 118 -2.38 5.66 5.03
N PHE A 119 -3.48 5.02 5.39
CA PHE A 119 -3.53 3.65 5.89
C PHE A 119 -4.43 2.78 5.03
N CYS A 120 -4.04 1.51 4.85
CA CYS A 120 -4.92 0.46 4.35
C CYS A 120 -5.69 -0.15 5.51
N LEU A 121 -7.01 -0.09 5.47
CA LEU A 121 -7.89 -0.72 6.46
C LEU A 121 -8.45 -2.03 5.89
N ARG A 122 -7.61 -3.06 5.79
CA ARG A 122 -7.96 -4.34 5.15
C ARG A 122 -9.14 -5.07 5.78
N GLY A 123 -9.39 -4.83 7.06
CA GLY A 123 -10.57 -5.37 7.76
C GLY A 123 -11.86 -4.61 7.52
N VAL A 124 -11.82 -3.52 6.75
CA VAL A 124 -12.98 -2.67 6.47
C VAL A 124 -13.30 -2.76 4.97
N ALA A 125 -14.33 -3.52 4.64
CA ALA A 125 -14.76 -3.70 3.26
C ALA A 125 -15.30 -2.40 2.66
N VAL A 126 -15.09 -2.21 1.36
CA VAL A 126 -15.71 -1.12 0.59
C VAL A 126 -17.20 -1.43 0.44
N PRO A 127 -18.10 -0.48 0.72
CA PRO A 127 -19.52 -0.67 0.49
C PRO A 127 -19.82 -0.96 -0.99
N GLN A 128 -20.68 -1.92 -1.26
CA GLN A 128 -21.15 -2.16 -2.62
C GLN A 128 -22.07 -1.02 -3.05
N VAL A 129 -21.77 -0.44 -4.20
CA VAL A 129 -22.56 0.63 -4.79
C VAL A 129 -23.23 0.10 -6.05
N GLY A 130 -24.58 0.11 -6.06
CA GLY A 130 -25.34 -0.24 -7.25
C GLY A 130 -25.18 0.85 -8.33
N LEU A 131 -24.80 0.43 -9.54
CA LEU A 131 -24.71 1.34 -10.67
C LEU A 131 -26.01 1.31 -11.50
N PRO A 132 -26.36 2.41 -12.19
CA PRO A 132 -27.47 2.42 -13.14
C PRO A 132 -27.22 1.42 -14.28
N ASP A 133 -28.31 1.03 -14.96
CA ASP A 133 -28.25 0.13 -16.12
C ASP A 133 -27.30 0.68 -17.19
N GLY A 134 -26.43 -0.20 -17.70
CA GLY A 134 -25.45 0.16 -18.74
C GLY A 134 -24.15 0.77 -18.23
N PHE A 135 -24.02 1.00 -16.91
CA PHE A 135 -22.76 1.43 -16.29
C PHE A 135 -21.97 0.23 -15.78
N SER A 136 -20.66 0.22 -16.01
CA SER A 136 -19.73 -0.78 -15.45
C SER A 136 -18.58 -0.07 -14.74
N ALA A 137 -18.21 -0.54 -13.54
CA ALA A 137 -17.05 -0.01 -12.84
C ALA A 137 -15.77 -0.68 -13.37
N GLU A 138 -14.75 0.11 -13.68
CA GLU A 138 -13.41 -0.38 -14.00
C GLU A 138 -12.50 -0.30 -12.76
N THR A 139 -12.65 0.76 -11.96
CA THR A 139 -11.90 0.97 -10.73
C THR A 139 -12.77 1.62 -9.68
N ILE A 140 -12.53 1.29 -8.42
CA ILE A 140 -13.16 1.95 -7.28
C ILE A 140 -12.04 2.44 -6.35
N ASN A 141 -12.12 3.70 -5.95
CA ASN A 141 -11.23 4.28 -4.96
C ASN A 141 -12.07 4.77 -3.76
N PHE A 142 -11.94 4.09 -2.63
CA PHE A 142 -12.70 4.43 -1.43
C PHE A 142 -11.75 4.88 -0.31
N VAL A 143 -11.76 6.19 -0.06
CA VAL A 143 -10.91 6.83 0.94
C VAL A 143 -11.76 7.61 1.93
N ILE A 144 -11.59 7.29 3.21
CA ILE A 144 -12.17 8.06 4.32
C ILE A 144 -11.12 9.07 4.78
N LYS A 145 -11.50 10.33 4.91
CA LYS A 145 -10.65 11.40 5.47
C LYS A 145 -11.10 11.75 6.87
N GLY A 146 -10.17 11.83 7.80
CA GLY A 146 -10.48 12.14 9.18
C GLY A 146 -9.24 12.20 10.05
N ILE A 147 -9.37 11.86 11.34
CA ILE A 147 -8.28 11.86 12.31
C ILE A 147 -8.01 10.41 12.74
N CYS A 148 -6.76 9.95 12.58
CA CYS A 148 -6.39 8.58 12.96
C CYS A 148 -6.34 8.41 14.49
N ALA A 149 -6.32 7.16 14.93
CA ALA A 149 -6.30 6.82 16.36
C ALA A 149 -5.13 7.46 17.12
N ASP A 150 -3.93 7.53 16.49
CA ASP A 150 -2.76 8.16 17.10
C ASP A 150 -2.93 9.67 17.31
N CYS A 151 -3.61 10.33 16.39
CA CYS A 151 -3.84 11.77 16.48
C CYS A 151 -5.03 12.11 17.35
N SER A 152 -6.06 11.27 17.41
CA SER A 152 -7.26 11.49 18.26
C SER A 152 -6.96 11.34 19.74
N GLY A 153 -5.95 10.58 20.14
CA GLY A 153 -5.51 10.42 21.53
C GLY A 153 -4.52 11.49 22.04
N ARG A 154 -4.18 12.48 21.21
CA ARG A 154 -3.19 13.54 21.55
C ARG A 154 -3.82 14.88 21.96
N ASN A 155 -5.02 14.89 22.45
CA ASN A 155 -5.65 16.08 23.03
C ASN A 155 -5.31 16.23 24.50
#